data_029f2b287d0efd4715fef0a6edb7c67d
#
_entry.id   029f2b287d0efd4715fef0a6edb7c67d
#
_cell.length_a   1.000
_cell.length_b   1.000
_cell.length_c   1.000
_cell.angle_alpha   90.00
_cell.angle_beta   90.00
_cell.angle_gamma   90.00
#
_symmetry.space_group_name_H-M   'P 1'
#
loop_
_entity.id
_entity.type
_entity.pdbx_description
1 polymer ?
#
loop_
_entity_poly.entity_id
_entity_poly.type
_entity_poly.pdbx_seq_one_letter_code
_entity_poly.pdbx_strand_id
1 'polypeptide(L)'
;MKYIFLPLILVCSLSFSQQFQGKAYYMSKIGVDKSFLDNPRTAQYRGYMEKMLKQNTEKDYVLEFNSTESIYTEQKKLDIDDGRGGFNWMAQYVGDNIGKLYKNINDKISVNETEFMGRFFLLTDSLSDQKWKMTGESKKIGKYTCYKATYEKEVEESTFSFGNWEQNLNNQKKKMRKVNVVAWFTPEIPIATG
;
A
#
# COMPACT_ATOMS: atom_id res chain seq x y z
N MET A 1 -47.18 38.86 -3.68
CA MET A 1 -46.25 38.06 -2.82
C MET A 1 -46.23 36.57 -3.08
N LYS A 2 -46.92 35.99 -4.07
CA LYS A 2 -46.97 34.54 -4.37
C LYS A 2 -45.77 33.99 -5.15
N TYR A 3 -44.94 34.84 -5.76
CA TYR A 3 -43.84 34.37 -6.66
C TYR A 3 -42.44 34.42 -6.06
N ILE A 4 -42.29 34.88 -4.81
CA ILE A 4 -40.99 34.97 -4.13
C ILE A 4 -40.53 33.58 -3.60
N PHE A 5 -41.47 32.67 -3.33
CA PHE A 5 -41.14 31.33 -2.83
C PHE A 5 -40.56 30.38 -3.89
N LEU A 6 -40.86 30.58 -5.18
CA LEU A 6 -40.40 29.72 -6.25
C LEU A 6 -38.87 29.77 -6.48
N PRO A 7 -38.21 30.95 -6.52
CA PRO A 7 -36.77 31.02 -6.66
C PRO A 7 -36.01 30.55 -5.41
N LEU A 8 -36.59 30.64 -4.21
CA LEU A 8 -35.96 30.16 -2.98
C LEU A 8 -35.84 28.66 -2.95
N ILE A 9 -36.80 27.91 -3.49
CA ILE A 9 -36.76 26.45 -3.59
C ILE A 9 -35.70 26.02 -4.61
N LEU A 10 -35.48 26.74 -5.68
CA LEU A 10 -34.49 26.45 -6.72
C LEU A 10 -33.06 26.59 -6.20
N VAL A 11 -32.79 27.53 -5.28
CA VAL A 11 -31.46 27.74 -4.69
C VAL A 11 -31.07 26.58 -3.73
N CYS A 12 -32.04 26.00 -3.04
CA CYS A 12 -31.78 24.85 -2.15
C CYS A 12 -31.39 23.57 -2.91
N SER A 13 -31.80 23.42 -4.18
CA SER A 13 -31.45 22.22 -4.97
C SER A 13 -30.01 22.21 -5.51
N LEU A 14 -29.31 23.32 -5.48
CA LEU A 14 -27.90 23.41 -5.94
C LEU A 14 -26.88 23.06 -4.87
N SER A 15 -27.29 22.78 -3.63
CA SER A 15 -26.38 22.58 -2.49
C SER A 15 -25.88 21.15 -2.33
N PHE A 16 -26.28 20.17 -3.15
CA PHE A 16 -25.98 18.76 -2.96
C PHE A 16 -24.83 18.20 -3.81
N SER A 17 -24.05 19.06 -4.47
CA SER A 17 -22.92 18.60 -5.30
C SER A 17 -21.58 18.65 -4.56
N GLN A 18 -21.54 18.30 -3.26
CA GLN A 18 -20.26 18.06 -2.63
C GLN A 18 -19.79 16.65 -3.01
N GLN A 19 -18.79 16.56 -3.89
CA GLN A 19 -18.13 15.29 -4.18
C GLN A 19 -17.56 14.75 -2.88
N PHE A 20 -17.92 13.50 -2.56
CA PHE A 20 -17.34 12.80 -1.44
C PHE A 20 -15.83 12.69 -1.64
N GLN A 21 -15.06 13.13 -0.64
CA GLN A 21 -13.61 13.00 -0.62
C GLN A 21 -13.13 12.78 0.81
N GLY A 22 -12.01 12.12 0.95
CA GLY A 22 -11.48 11.80 2.26
C GLY A 22 -9.99 11.46 2.23
N LYS A 23 -9.46 11.30 3.45
CA LYS A 23 -8.09 10.81 3.69
C LYS A 23 -8.13 9.66 4.68
N ALA A 24 -7.35 8.62 4.41
CA ALA A 24 -7.11 7.52 5.33
C ALA A 24 -5.61 7.31 5.53
N TYR A 25 -5.22 6.99 6.76
CA TYR A 25 -3.83 6.76 7.13
C TYR A 25 -3.63 5.27 7.39
N TYR A 26 -2.58 4.72 6.79
CA TYR A 26 -2.25 3.31 6.90
C TYR A 26 -0.83 3.14 7.41
N MET A 27 -0.63 2.13 8.26
CA MET A 27 0.69 1.64 8.62
C MET A 27 0.89 0.28 7.98
N SER A 28 1.90 0.16 7.13
CA SER A 28 2.33 -1.11 6.56
C SER A 28 3.42 -1.72 7.43
N LYS A 29 3.32 -3.04 7.65
CA LYS A 29 4.35 -3.80 8.34
C LYS A 29 4.59 -5.12 7.59
N ILE A 30 5.79 -5.27 7.05
CA ILE A 30 6.21 -6.49 6.37
C ILE A 30 6.89 -7.40 7.38
N GLY A 31 6.39 -8.65 7.48
CA GLY A 31 7.04 -9.69 8.28
C GLY A 31 8.24 -10.25 7.54
N VAL A 32 9.43 -10.16 8.14
CA VAL A 32 10.68 -10.71 7.58
C VAL A 32 11.25 -11.72 8.54
N ASP A 33 11.80 -12.82 8.01
CA ASP A 33 12.57 -13.76 8.81
C ASP A 33 13.84 -13.07 9.34
N LYS A 34 14.01 -13.09 10.66
CA LYS A 34 15.12 -12.44 11.35
C LYS A 34 16.25 -13.40 11.72
N SER A 35 16.17 -14.66 11.31
CA SER A 35 17.16 -15.69 11.65
C SER A 35 18.60 -15.32 11.23
N PHE A 36 18.74 -14.48 10.20
CA PHE A 36 20.05 -13.98 9.77
C PHE A 36 20.71 -13.03 10.81
N LEU A 37 19.93 -12.43 11.72
CA LEU A 37 20.45 -11.58 12.79
C LEU A 37 21.14 -12.39 13.90
N ASP A 38 20.87 -13.69 13.98
CA ASP A 38 21.42 -14.57 15.01
C ASP A 38 22.80 -15.13 14.64
N ASN A 39 23.35 -14.72 13.48
CA ASN A 39 24.67 -15.14 13.04
C ASN A 39 25.75 -14.47 13.92
N PRO A 40 26.63 -15.25 14.60
CA PRO A 40 27.70 -14.71 15.45
C PRO A 40 28.65 -13.75 14.74
N ARG A 41 28.85 -13.91 13.42
CA ARG A 41 29.74 -13.04 12.63
C ARG A 41 29.16 -11.63 12.43
N THR A 42 27.86 -11.48 12.55
CA THR A 42 27.17 -10.19 12.39
C THR A 42 26.68 -9.60 13.70
N ALA A 43 26.94 -10.25 14.84
CA ALA A 43 26.45 -9.85 16.14
C ALA A 43 26.79 -8.40 16.51
N GLN A 44 28.00 -7.92 16.14
CA GLN A 44 28.43 -6.53 16.38
C GLN A 44 27.59 -5.50 15.60
N TYR A 45 26.95 -5.91 14.49
CA TYR A 45 26.12 -5.02 13.66
C TYR A 45 24.62 -5.24 13.88
N ARG A 46 24.23 -6.10 14.80
CA ARG A 46 22.83 -6.49 15.04
C ARG A 46 21.91 -5.28 15.23
N GLY A 47 22.27 -4.36 16.10
CA GLY A 47 21.45 -3.17 16.36
C GLY A 47 21.27 -2.28 15.13
N TYR A 48 22.32 -2.13 14.33
CA TYR A 48 22.26 -1.40 13.06
C TYR A 48 21.34 -2.11 12.05
N MET A 49 21.49 -3.43 11.89
CA MET A 49 20.67 -4.23 10.98
C MET A 49 19.20 -4.25 11.40
N GLU A 50 18.89 -4.35 12.69
CA GLU A 50 17.54 -4.26 13.22
C GLU A 50 16.90 -2.88 12.92
N LYS A 51 17.64 -1.79 13.10
CA LYS A 51 17.19 -0.44 12.75
C LYS A 51 16.89 -0.32 11.26
N MET A 52 17.82 -0.75 10.40
CA MET A 52 17.62 -0.76 8.95
C MET A 52 16.41 -1.60 8.54
N LEU A 53 16.27 -2.79 9.13
CA LEU A 53 15.15 -3.67 8.85
C LEU A 53 13.83 -2.98 9.20
N LYS A 54 13.74 -2.39 10.37
CA LYS A 54 12.54 -1.65 10.81
C LYS A 54 12.19 -0.51 9.87
N GLN A 55 13.17 0.29 9.46
CA GLN A 55 12.96 1.42 8.53
C GLN A 55 12.41 0.97 7.17
N ASN A 56 12.81 -0.22 6.69
CA ASN A 56 12.38 -0.74 5.40
C ASN A 56 11.10 -1.59 5.46
N THR A 57 10.74 -2.11 6.63
CA THR A 57 9.57 -2.98 6.79
C THR A 57 8.36 -2.29 7.43
N GLU A 58 8.55 -1.14 8.09
CA GLU A 58 7.47 -0.37 8.72
C GLU A 58 7.36 1.00 8.06
N LYS A 59 6.31 1.20 7.28
CA LYS A 59 6.06 2.42 6.50
C LYS A 59 4.68 2.97 6.77
N ASP A 60 4.57 4.29 6.76
CA ASP A 60 3.30 4.99 6.89
C ASP A 60 2.87 5.51 5.52
N TYR A 61 1.57 5.40 5.23
CA TYR A 61 0.98 5.81 3.96
C TYR A 61 -0.26 6.67 4.19
N VAL A 62 -0.54 7.52 3.23
CA VAL A 62 -1.79 8.27 3.13
C VAL A 62 -2.50 7.88 1.84
N LEU A 63 -3.78 7.55 1.96
CA LEU A 63 -4.71 7.40 0.87
C LEU A 63 -5.60 8.63 0.83
N GLU A 64 -5.48 9.43 -0.23
CA GLU A 64 -6.41 10.51 -0.56
C GLU A 64 -7.36 9.99 -1.64
N PHE A 65 -8.66 10.20 -1.47
CA PHE A 65 -9.64 9.60 -2.35
C PHE A 65 -10.91 10.45 -2.52
N ASN A 66 -11.56 10.24 -3.64
CA ASN A 66 -12.95 10.61 -3.89
C ASN A 66 -13.74 9.36 -4.31
N SER A 67 -14.94 9.51 -4.87
CA SER A 67 -15.79 8.38 -5.27
C SER A 67 -15.22 7.53 -6.41
N THR A 68 -14.32 8.06 -7.23
CA THR A 68 -13.82 7.43 -8.47
C THR A 68 -12.31 7.31 -8.56
N GLU A 69 -11.59 8.12 -7.79
CA GLU A 69 -10.14 8.22 -7.87
C GLU A 69 -9.50 8.11 -6.50
N SER A 70 -8.27 7.63 -6.48
CA SER A 70 -7.46 7.62 -5.27
C SER A 70 -5.98 7.79 -5.56
N ILE A 71 -5.26 8.40 -4.60
CA ILE A 71 -3.81 8.49 -4.59
C ILE A 71 -3.32 7.92 -3.27
N TYR A 72 -2.49 6.89 -3.34
CA TYR A 72 -1.83 6.27 -2.20
C TYR A 72 -0.36 6.64 -2.22
N THR A 73 0.13 7.30 -1.16
CA THR A 73 1.48 7.87 -1.12
C THR A 73 2.18 7.50 0.18
N GLU A 74 3.45 7.08 0.09
CA GLU A 74 4.30 6.86 1.25
C GLU A 74 4.60 8.20 1.95
N GLN A 75 4.41 8.23 3.26
CA GLN A 75 4.83 9.33 4.12
C GLN A 75 6.30 9.14 4.48
N LYS A 76 7.19 9.72 3.69
CA LYS A 76 8.63 9.66 3.99
C LYS A 76 8.89 10.33 5.34
N LYS A 77 9.40 9.56 6.31
CA LYS A 77 9.96 10.12 7.54
C LYS A 77 11.28 10.78 7.16
N LEU A 78 11.50 12.00 7.67
CA LEU A 78 12.82 12.62 7.59
C LEU A 78 13.78 11.75 8.38
N ASP A 79 14.57 10.95 7.70
CA ASP A 79 15.69 10.28 8.32
C ASP A 79 16.66 11.36 8.82
N ILE A 80 16.95 11.32 10.10
CA ILE A 80 18.12 12.03 10.61
C ILE A 80 19.28 11.26 10.01
N ASP A 81 19.85 11.83 8.95
CA ASP A 81 21.07 11.32 8.33
C ASP A 81 22.16 11.30 9.43
N ASP A 82 22.47 10.11 9.90
CA ASP A 82 23.53 9.90 10.90
C ASP A 82 24.94 10.00 10.28
N GLY A 83 25.03 10.62 9.08
CA GLY A 83 26.29 10.90 8.38
C GLY A 83 26.96 9.66 7.77
N ARG A 84 26.32 8.49 7.92
CA ARG A 84 26.75 7.25 7.26
C ARG A 84 25.90 6.99 6.02
N GLY A 85 26.07 7.83 5.00
CA GLY A 85 25.41 7.71 3.70
C GLY A 85 25.68 6.37 3.02
N GLY A 86 25.22 5.29 3.63
CA GLY A 86 25.24 3.95 3.06
C GLY A 86 24.07 3.81 2.12
N PHE A 87 24.33 3.40 0.89
CA PHE A 87 23.32 2.92 -0.03
C PHE A 87 22.41 1.94 0.68
N ASN A 88 21.12 2.27 0.82
CA ASN A 88 20.14 1.42 1.48
C ASN A 88 19.76 0.26 0.55
N TRP A 89 20.72 -0.65 0.34
CA TRP A 89 20.55 -1.84 -0.50
C TRP A 89 19.39 -2.73 -0.04
N MET A 90 19.05 -2.69 1.26
CA MET A 90 17.96 -3.47 1.84
C MET A 90 16.59 -2.94 1.38
N ALA A 91 16.44 -1.63 1.13
CA ALA A 91 15.20 -1.06 0.61
C ALA A 91 14.80 -1.67 -0.73
N GLN A 92 15.77 -2.06 -1.53
CA GLN A 92 15.54 -2.65 -2.85
C GLN A 92 14.98 -4.09 -2.77
N TYR A 93 15.28 -4.82 -1.67
CA TYR A 93 14.90 -6.23 -1.52
C TYR A 93 13.72 -6.46 -0.56
N VAL A 94 13.57 -5.61 0.42
CA VAL A 94 12.59 -5.80 1.51
C VAL A 94 11.48 -4.76 1.47
N GLY A 95 11.73 -3.61 0.83
CA GLY A 95 10.79 -2.51 0.77
C GLY A 95 9.70 -2.70 -0.29
N ASP A 96 8.51 -2.21 0.01
CA ASP A 96 7.48 -1.98 -0.99
C ASP A 96 7.91 -0.75 -1.80
N ASN A 97 8.24 -0.94 -3.10
CA ASN A 97 8.72 0.15 -3.98
C ASN A 97 7.57 0.98 -4.55
N ILE A 98 6.45 1.06 -3.83
CA ILE A 98 5.33 1.91 -4.19
C ILE A 98 5.66 3.33 -3.77
N GLY A 99 6.03 4.19 -4.73
CA GLY A 99 6.23 5.61 -4.48
C GLY A 99 4.89 6.32 -4.32
N LYS A 100 4.18 6.48 -5.43
CA LYS A 100 2.84 7.03 -5.48
C LYS A 100 1.99 6.17 -6.41
N LEU A 101 0.88 5.66 -5.89
CA LEU A 101 -0.05 4.83 -6.66
C LEU A 101 -1.36 5.62 -6.87
N TYR A 102 -1.62 6.00 -8.11
CA TYR A 102 -2.89 6.55 -8.55
C TYR A 102 -3.78 5.45 -9.11
N LYS A 103 -5.07 5.49 -8.78
CA LYS A 103 -6.10 4.60 -9.36
C LYS A 103 -7.30 5.43 -9.81
N ASN A 104 -7.86 5.08 -10.97
CA ASN A 104 -9.12 5.62 -11.48
C ASN A 104 -10.03 4.45 -11.88
N ILE A 105 -11.21 4.37 -11.25
CA ILE A 105 -12.16 3.27 -11.47
C ILE A 105 -12.90 3.43 -12.79
N ASN A 106 -13.22 4.68 -13.17
CA ASN A 106 -13.95 4.94 -14.40
C ASN A 106 -13.13 4.54 -15.63
N ASP A 107 -11.85 4.91 -15.63
CA ASP A 107 -10.92 4.59 -16.72
C ASP A 107 -10.31 3.19 -16.57
N LYS A 108 -10.55 2.53 -15.44
CA LYS A 108 -9.99 1.21 -15.09
C LYS A 108 -8.47 1.15 -15.19
N ILE A 109 -7.80 2.21 -14.77
CA ILE A 109 -6.34 2.31 -14.80
C ILE A 109 -5.75 2.47 -13.40
N SER A 110 -4.54 1.97 -13.25
CA SER A 110 -3.64 2.29 -12.14
C SER A 110 -2.31 2.80 -12.69
N VAL A 111 -1.77 3.84 -12.05
CA VAL A 111 -0.46 4.41 -12.41
C VAL A 111 0.40 4.39 -11.16
N ASN A 112 1.50 3.65 -11.21
CA ASN A 112 2.47 3.58 -10.14
C ASN A 112 3.73 4.37 -10.52
N GLU A 113 4.06 5.37 -9.70
CA GLU A 113 5.35 6.06 -9.77
C GLU A 113 6.37 5.24 -8.97
N THR A 114 7.41 4.78 -9.60
CA THR A 114 8.50 4.04 -8.96
C THR A 114 9.85 4.68 -9.30
N GLU A 115 10.78 4.60 -8.36
CA GLU A 115 12.14 5.06 -8.55
C GLU A 115 13.07 3.86 -8.71
N PHE A 116 13.87 3.89 -9.76
CA PHE A 116 14.91 2.89 -10.00
C PHE A 116 16.21 3.58 -10.43
N MET A 117 17.28 3.39 -9.67
CA MET A 117 18.60 3.98 -9.90
C MET A 117 18.57 5.52 -10.10
N GLY A 118 17.79 6.23 -9.26
CA GLY A 118 17.65 7.69 -9.33
C GLY A 118 16.80 8.20 -10.49
N ARG A 119 16.10 7.32 -11.22
CA ARG A 119 15.15 7.69 -12.28
C ARG A 119 13.74 7.30 -11.90
N PHE A 120 12.81 8.22 -12.17
CA PHE A 120 11.38 7.98 -11.94
C PHE A 120 10.74 7.38 -13.18
N PHE A 121 9.91 6.36 -12.95
CA PHE A 121 9.14 5.67 -13.98
C PHE A 121 7.67 5.70 -13.58
N LEU A 122 6.80 5.89 -14.56
CA LEU A 122 5.36 5.73 -14.42
C LEU A 122 4.95 4.41 -15.08
N LEU A 123 4.52 3.47 -14.27
CA LEU A 123 4.02 2.17 -14.73
C LEU A 123 2.49 2.24 -14.76
N THR A 124 1.93 2.13 -15.96
CA THR A 124 0.48 2.15 -16.16
C THR A 124 -0.02 0.75 -16.41
N ASP A 125 -0.97 0.30 -15.57
CA ASP A 125 -1.62 -0.99 -15.66
C ASP A 125 -3.15 -0.83 -15.68
N SER A 126 -3.84 -1.84 -16.19
CA SER A 126 -5.30 -1.93 -16.05
C SER A 126 -5.66 -2.42 -14.64
N LEU A 127 -6.72 -1.84 -14.05
CA LEU A 127 -7.28 -2.38 -12.81
C LEU A 127 -7.90 -3.74 -13.10
N SER A 128 -7.34 -4.78 -12.48
CA SER A 128 -7.90 -6.13 -12.56
C SER A 128 -9.02 -6.31 -11.53
N ASP A 129 -10.11 -6.93 -11.97
CA ASP A 129 -11.20 -7.31 -11.06
C ASP A 129 -10.73 -8.43 -10.13
N GLN A 130 -10.52 -8.09 -8.87
CA GLN A 130 -10.16 -9.06 -7.85
C GLN A 130 -11.41 -9.80 -7.38
N LYS A 131 -11.38 -11.12 -7.42
CA LYS A 131 -12.51 -11.98 -7.03
C LYS A 131 -12.58 -12.13 -5.49
N TRP A 132 -13.04 -11.09 -4.82
CA TRP A 132 -13.25 -11.11 -3.39
C TRP A 132 -14.38 -12.05 -2.99
N LYS A 133 -14.16 -12.86 -1.95
CA LYS A 133 -15.15 -13.75 -1.32
C LYS A 133 -15.49 -13.20 0.05
N MET A 134 -16.77 -12.94 0.29
CA MET A 134 -17.29 -12.53 1.59
C MET A 134 -17.32 -13.74 2.54
N THR A 135 -16.79 -13.57 3.76
CA THR A 135 -16.74 -14.67 4.75
C THR A 135 -17.94 -14.68 5.69
N GLY A 136 -18.76 -13.62 5.71
CA GLY A 136 -19.86 -13.44 6.66
C GLY A 136 -19.42 -12.93 8.04
N GLU A 137 -18.11 -12.82 8.30
CA GLU A 137 -17.61 -12.26 9.54
C GLU A 137 -17.69 -10.74 9.54
N SER A 138 -18.04 -10.16 10.70
CA SER A 138 -18.05 -8.70 10.90
C SER A 138 -17.42 -8.34 12.25
N LYS A 139 -16.88 -7.13 12.34
CA LYS A 139 -16.36 -6.54 13.58
C LYS A 139 -16.43 -5.02 13.56
N LYS A 140 -16.42 -4.40 14.71
CA LYS A 140 -16.26 -2.93 14.81
C LYS A 140 -14.78 -2.54 14.77
N ILE A 141 -14.46 -1.56 13.90
CA ILE A 141 -13.16 -0.90 13.86
C ILE A 141 -13.42 0.60 14.01
N GLY A 142 -13.05 1.16 15.14
CA GLY A 142 -13.46 2.51 15.52
C GLY A 142 -14.99 2.63 15.59
N LYS A 143 -15.55 3.57 14.85
CA LYS A 143 -17.02 3.79 14.77
C LYS A 143 -17.70 2.94 13.68
N TYR A 144 -16.93 2.31 12.79
CA TYR A 144 -17.46 1.61 11.62
C TYR A 144 -17.71 0.14 11.86
N THR A 145 -18.76 -0.40 11.25
CA THR A 145 -18.97 -1.86 11.14
C THR A 145 -18.24 -2.35 9.89
N CYS A 146 -17.23 -3.21 10.09
CA CYS A 146 -16.42 -3.74 9.00
C CYS A 146 -16.72 -5.20 8.75
N TYR A 147 -16.70 -5.60 7.48
CA TYR A 147 -16.94 -6.94 6.98
C TYR A 147 -15.64 -7.52 6.43
N LYS A 148 -15.46 -8.84 6.62
CA LYS A 148 -14.25 -9.55 6.17
C LYS A 148 -14.46 -10.10 4.76
N ALA A 149 -13.51 -9.82 3.90
CA ALA A 149 -13.41 -10.42 2.59
C ALA A 149 -12.02 -11.05 2.42
N THR A 150 -11.94 -12.10 1.59
CA THR A 150 -10.69 -12.78 1.27
C THR A 150 -10.58 -13.01 -0.23
N TYR A 151 -9.35 -13.01 -0.76
CA TYR A 151 -9.08 -13.54 -2.08
C TYR A 151 -7.70 -14.19 -2.13
N GLU A 152 -7.52 -15.14 -3.03
CA GLU A 152 -6.25 -15.79 -3.27
C GLU A 152 -5.57 -15.20 -4.50
N LYS A 153 -4.27 -14.88 -4.38
CA LYS A 153 -3.42 -14.51 -5.51
C LYS A 153 -2.16 -15.38 -5.54
N GLU A 154 -1.66 -15.62 -6.73
CA GLU A 154 -0.36 -16.23 -6.92
C GLU A 154 0.70 -15.13 -7.03
N VAL A 155 1.76 -15.25 -6.26
CA VAL A 155 2.91 -14.35 -6.27
C VAL A 155 4.19 -15.14 -6.50
N GLU A 156 5.15 -14.52 -7.16
CA GLU A 156 6.49 -15.11 -7.26
C GLU A 156 7.14 -15.13 -5.88
N GLU A 157 7.65 -16.28 -5.48
CA GLU A 157 8.41 -16.42 -4.25
C GLU A 157 9.81 -15.85 -4.48
N SER A 158 10.05 -14.65 -3.96
CA SER A 158 11.39 -14.07 -3.92
C SER A 158 12.15 -14.70 -2.75
N THR A 159 12.95 -15.72 -3.01
CA THR A 159 13.87 -16.27 -2.02
C THR A 159 15.17 -15.48 -2.03
N PHE A 160 15.20 -14.43 -1.22
CA PHE A 160 16.47 -13.76 -0.93
C PHE A 160 17.16 -14.53 0.22
N SER A 161 18.31 -15.15 -0.08
CA SER A 161 19.14 -15.80 0.93
C SER A 161 20.42 -15.02 1.13
N PHE A 162 20.60 -14.49 2.33
CA PHE A 162 21.87 -13.89 2.75
C PHE A 162 22.97 -14.97 2.76
N GLY A 163 23.97 -14.82 1.92
CA GLY A 163 25.16 -15.66 1.89
C GLY A 163 25.32 -16.55 0.66
N ASN A 164 24.34 -16.71 -0.20
CA ASN A 164 24.41 -17.49 -1.43
C ASN A 164 24.16 -16.65 -2.68
N TRP A 165 24.98 -15.62 -2.87
CA TRP A 165 24.87 -14.69 -4.00
C TRP A 165 24.91 -15.42 -5.36
N GLU A 166 25.76 -16.43 -5.53
CA GLU A 166 25.86 -17.20 -6.78
C GLU A 166 24.65 -18.10 -7.03
N GLN A 167 24.01 -18.66 -5.98
CA GLN A 167 22.80 -19.47 -6.14
C GLN A 167 21.58 -18.63 -6.50
N ASN A 168 21.52 -17.36 -6.06
CA ASN A 168 20.42 -16.45 -6.40
C ASN A 168 20.42 -16.06 -7.89
N LEU A 169 21.59 -16.01 -8.53
CA LEU A 169 21.72 -15.72 -9.97
C LEU A 169 21.37 -16.92 -10.87
N ASN A 170 21.54 -18.13 -10.38
CA ASN A 170 21.34 -19.37 -11.17
C ASN A 170 19.98 -20.03 -10.99
N ASN A 171 19.23 -19.72 -9.92
CA ASN A 171 17.92 -20.30 -9.67
C ASN A 171 16.78 -19.49 -10.32
N GLN A 172 16.73 -19.48 -11.65
CA GLN A 172 15.65 -18.87 -12.43
C GLN A 172 14.33 -19.66 -12.44
N LYS A 173 14.17 -20.69 -11.64
CA LYS A 173 12.85 -21.32 -11.47
C LYS A 173 12.01 -20.45 -10.55
N LYS A 174 11.22 -19.56 -11.17
CA LYS A 174 10.20 -18.78 -10.49
C LYS A 174 9.23 -19.73 -9.79
N LYS A 175 9.35 -19.84 -8.47
CA LYS A 175 8.42 -20.61 -7.67
C LYS A 175 7.23 -19.74 -7.34
N MET A 176 6.05 -20.13 -7.81
CA MET A 176 4.81 -19.43 -7.50
C MET A 176 4.28 -19.90 -6.14
N ARG A 177 3.85 -18.95 -5.31
CA ARG A 177 3.22 -19.20 -4.03
C ARG A 177 1.83 -18.59 -4.00
N LYS A 178 0.85 -19.34 -3.50
CA LYS A 178 -0.48 -18.82 -3.22
C LYS A 178 -0.47 -18.02 -1.92
N VAL A 179 -0.95 -16.79 -2.01
CA VAL A 179 -1.11 -15.89 -0.87
C VAL A 179 -2.58 -15.61 -0.68
N ASN A 180 -3.06 -15.83 0.54
CA ASN A 180 -4.41 -15.46 0.92
C ASN A 180 -4.42 -14.03 1.46
N VAL A 181 -5.11 -13.15 0.77
CA VAL A 181 -5.29 -11.76 1.17
C VAL A 181 -6.58 -11.63 1.94
N VAL A 182 -6.52 -10.98 3.09
CA VAL A 182 -7.67 -10.72 3.97
C VAL A 182 -7.84 -9.21 4.08
N ALA A 183 -9.06 -8.74 3.78
CA ALA A 183 -9.43 -7.34 3.95
C ALA A 183 -10.62 -7.19 4.90
N TRP A 184 -10.61 -6.11 5.68
CA TRP A 184 -11.76 -5.64 6.44
C TRP A 184 -12.19 -4.31 5.85
N PHE A 185 -13.38 -4.24 5.31
CA PHE A 185 -13.92 -3.06 4.65
C PHE A 185 -15.28 -2.66 5.23
N THR A 186 -15.65 -1.41 5.04
CA THR A 186 -16.96 -0.89 5.43
C THR A 186 -17.67 -0.23 4.25
N PRO A 187 -18.95 -0.51 4.00
CA PRO A 187 -19.74 0.19 2.99
C PRO A 187 -20.09 1.64 3.38
N GLU A 188 -19.88 2.02 4.66
CA GLU A 188 -20.12 3.38 5.14
C GLU A 188 -19.15 4.41 4.54
N ILE A 189 -18.03 3.94 3.97
CA ILE A 189 -17.06 4.78 3.25
C ILE A 189 -17.19 4.42 1.77
N PRO A 190 -17.79 5.29 0.93
CA PRO A 190 -18.06 4.98 -0.47
C PRO A 190 -16.81 5.13 -1.34
N ILE A 191 -15.84 4.25 -1.14
CA ILE A 191 -14.62 4.13 -1.93
C ILE A 191 -14.54 2.72 -2.51
N ALA A 192 -14.33 2.62 -3.81
CA ALA A 192 -14.20 1.33 -4.50
C ALA A 192 -12.76 1.03 -4.95
N THR A 193 -11.77 1.82 -4.50
CA THR A 193 -10.36 1.72 -4.92
C THR A 193 -9.46 1.07 -3.87
N GLY A 194 -10.02 0.21 -3.01
CA GLY A 194 -9.27 -0.52 -1.99
C GLY A 194 -8.32 -1.56 -2.56
#